data_5a52c2c5e50ba851d8184bf775867759
#
_entry.id   5a52c2c5e50ba851d8184bf775867759
#
_cell.length_a   1.000
_cell.length_b   1.000
_cell.length_c   1.000
_cell.angle_alpha   90.00
_cell.angle_beta   90.00
_cell.angle_gamma   90.00
#
_symmetry.space_group_name_H-M   'P 1'
#
loop_
_entity.id
_entity.type
_entity.pdbx_description
1 polymer ?
#
loop_
_entity_poly.entity_id
_entity_poly.type
_entity_poly.pdbx_seq_one_letter_code
_entity_poly.pdbx_strand_id
1 'polypeptide(L)'
;TLNWEQVIEITPILYDSMDRLKRMKESNRFNISVLTHVNSVPEIVEKVKFIRKYFDDITIIACPKELSKTKMVHAKDAILIDDYSENLREWKAAGGIPVKFSPTKKTTEFLCVDRIDQVLDIL
;
A
#
# COMPACT_ATOMS: atom_id res chain seq x y z
N THR A 1 16.13 14.29 3.19
CA THR A 1 16.08 13.66 1.91
C THR A 1 14.78 12.94 1.65
N LEU A 2 14.72 12.28 0.53
CA LEU A 2 13.48 11.72 0.02
C LEU A 2 13.14 10.40 0.66
N ASN A 3 11.87 10.19 0.94
CA ASN A 3 11.35 8.94 1.46
C ASN A 3 10.87 8.04 0.31
N TRP A 4 11.73 7.92 -0.70
CA TRP A 4 11.38 7.16 -1.89
C TRP A 4 11.33 5.66 -1.65
N GLU A 5 11.73 5.21 -0.49
CA GLU A 5 11.63 3.81 -0.10
C GLU A 5 10.27 3.44 0.47
N GLN A 6 9.36 4.39 0.54
CA GLN A 6 8.06 4.13 1.09
C GLN A 6 7.22 3.28 0.16
N VAL A 7 6.70 2.20 0.70
CA VAL A 7 5.88 1.24 -0.04
C VAL A 7 4.44 1.39 0.42
N ILE A 8 3.54 1.46 -0.55
CA ILE A 8 2.11 1.58 -0.28
C ILE A 8 1.42 0.32 -0.78
N GLU A 9 0.78 -0.40 0.13
CA GLU A 9 -0.02 -1.56 -0.19
C GLU A 9 -1.49 -1.15 -0.30
N ILE A 10 -2.13 -1.49 -1.40
CA ILE A 10 -3.46 -0.98 -1.69
C ILE A 10 -4.37 -2.03 -2.28
N THR A 11 -4.44 -3.20 -1.83
CA THR A 11 -5.06 -4.32 -2.52
C THR A 11 -6.52 -4.14 -2.95
N PRO A 12 -7.54 -4.26 -2.13
CA PRO A 12 -8.93 -4.13 -2.63
C PRO A 12 -9.30 -2.69 -2.93
N ILE A 13 -8.57 -1.76 -2.37
CA ILE A 13 -8.78 -0.33 -2.51
C ILE A 13 -8.48 0.14 -3.94
N LEU A 14 -7.64 -0.58 -4.67
CA LEU A 14 -7.20 -0.20 -6.01
C LEU A 14 -8.34 0.03 -6.98
N TYR A 15 -9.41 -0.78 -6.88
CA TYR A 15 -10.50 -0.70 -7.83
C TYR A 15 -11.22 0.65 -7.80
N ASP A 16 -11.22 1.31 -6.62
CA ASP A 16 -11.91 2.58 -6.42
C ASP A 16 -10.96 3.77 -6.24
N SER A 17 -9.65 3.52 -6.28
CA SER A 17 -8.67 4.54 -5.88
C SER A 17 -7.58 4.80 -6.92
N MET A 18 -7.75 4.33 -8.16
CA MET A 18 -6.70 4.47 -9.16
C MET A 18 -6.37 5.92 -9.48
N ASP A 19 -7.39 6.79 -9.57
CA ASP A 19 -7.16 8.20 -9.82
C ASP A 19 -6.37 8.86 -8.67
N ARG A 20 -6.64 8.46 -7.45
CA ARG A 20 -5.96 8.98 -6.26
C ARG A 20 -4.53 8.47 -6.18
N LEU A 21 -4.30 7.22 -6.52
CA LEU A 21 -2.96 6.67 -6.61
C LEU A 21 -2.13 7.39 -7.67
N LYS A 22 -2.75 7.68 -8.81
CA LYS A 22 -2.11 8.43 -9.88
C LYS A 22 -1.70 9.83 -9.41
N ARG A 23 -2.57 10.49 -8.67
CA ARG A 23 -2.28 11.80 -8.08
C ARG A 23 -1.09 11.73 -7.13
N MET A 24 -1.04 10.71 -6.28
CA MET A 24 0.08 10.50 -5.37
C MET A 24 1.39 10.28 -6.13
N LYS A 25 1.35 9.48 -7.18
CA LYS A 25 2.52 9.21 -8.01
C LYS A 25 3.02 10.49 -8.70
N GLU A 26 2.10 11.29 -9.21
CA GLU A 26 2.42 12.54 -9.87
C GLU A 26 2.99 13.60 -8.92
N SER A 27 2.72 13.49 -7.62
CA SER A 27 3.27 14.41 -6.63
C SER A 27 4.77 14.30 -6.46
N ASN A 28 5.36 13.17 -6.85
CA ASN A 28 6.79 12.85 -6.69
C ASN A 28 7.29 12.91 -5.24
N ARG A 29 6.38 12.86 -4.26
CA ARG A 29 6.76 12.87 -2.84
C ARG A 29 7.15 11.50 -2.33
N PHE A 30 6.66 10.45 -2.97
CA PHE A 30 6.86 9.07 -2.53
C PHE A 30 7.29 8.20 -3.69
N ASN A 31 8.10 7.22 -3.39
CA ASN A 31 8.38 6.12 -4.31
C ASN A 31 7.32 5.04 -4.04
N ILE A 32 6.35 4.92 -4.93
CA ILE A 32 5.16 4.12 -4.69
C ILE A 32 5.29 2.74 -5.32
N SER A 33 5.01 1.71 -4.54
CA SER A 33 4.91 0.34 -5.02
C SER A 33 3.58 -0.26 -4.56
N VAL A 34 3.08 -1.23 -5.30
CA VAL A 34 1.91 -2.01 -4.88
C VAL A 34 2.42 -3.32 -4.28
N LEU A 35 2.06 -3.56 -3.04
CA LEU A 35 2.43 -4.77 -2.32
C LEU A 35 1.13 -5.50 -1.95
N THR A 36 0.93 -6.68 -2.51
CA THR A 36 -0.35 -7.36 -2.41
C THR A 36 -0.19 -8.82 -2.03
N HIS A 37 -1.03 -9.28 -1.10
CA HIS A 37 -1.12 -10.71 -0.77
C HIS A 37 -1.84 -11.45 -1.89
N VAL A 38 -1.33 -12.62 -2.24
CA VAL A 38 -1.92 -13.47 -3.29
C VAL A 38 -1.95 -14.92 -2.85
N ASN A 39 -2.95 -15.64 -3.34
CA ASN A 39 -3.12 -17.07 -3.06
C ASN A 39 -2.60 -17.96 -4.19
N SER A 40 -2.43 -17.42 -5.38
CA SER A 40 -2.10 -18.23 -6.55
C SER A 40 -1.50 -17.38 -7.65
N VAL A 41 -0.84 -18.05 -8.61
CA VAL A 41 -0.28 -17.39 -9.79
C VAL A 41 -1.38 -16.74 -10.65
N PRO A 42 -2.53 -17.37 -10.90
CA PRO A 42 -3.60 -16.70 -11.65
C PRO A 42 -4.05 -15.40 -11.02
N GLU A 43 -4.09 -15.32 -9.69
CA GLU A 43 -4.44 -14.08 -8.99
C GLU A 43 -3.41 -12.99 -9.25
N ILE A 44 -2.11 -13.33 -9.24
CA ILE A 44 -1.05 -12.39 -9.58
C ILE A 44 -1.27 -11.83 -10.98
N VAL A 45 -1.52 -12.72 -11.94
CA VAL A 45 -1.70 -12.33 -13.35
C VAL A 45 -2.84 -11.34 -13.49
N GLU A 46 -3.97 -11.59 -12.84
CA GLU A 46 -5.12 -10.69 -12.93
C GLU A 46 -4.86 -9.33 -12.28
N LYS A 47 -4.20 -9.32 -11.13
CA LYS A 47 -3.85 -8.07 -10.45
C LYS A 47 -2.87 -7.24 -11.28
N VAL A 48 -1.88 -7.88 -11.87
CA VAL A 48 -0.91 -7.18 -12.72
C VAL A 48 -1.60 -6.58 -13.93
N LYS A 49 -2.45 -7.35 -14.62
CA LYS A 49 -3.19 -6.85 -15.76
C LYS A 49 -4.02 -5.62 -15.41
N PHE A 50 -4.70 -5.66 -14.27
CA PHE A 50 -5.52 -4.54 -13.83
C PHE A 50 -4.67 -3.30 -13.59
N ILE A 51 -3.58 -3.43 -12.84
CA ILE A 51 -2.71 -2.31 -12.51
C ILE A 51 -2.05 -1.73 -13.75
N ARG A 52 -1.62 -2.57 -14.68
CA ARG A 52 -0.96 -2.14 -15.92
C ARG A 52 -1.86 -1.40 -16.89
N LYS A 53 -3.17 -1.45 -16.71
CA LYS A 53 -4.10 -0.59 -17.45
C LYS A 53 -3.91 0.89 -17.09
N TYR A 54 -3.41 1.17 -15.90
CA TYR A 54 -3.30 2.53 -15.38
C TYR A 54 -1.85 2.98 -15.21
N PHE A 55 -0.94 2.07 -14.95
CA PHE A 55 0.47 2.39 -14.67
C PHE A 55 1.39 1.41 -15.40
N ASP A 56 2.26 1.94 -16.24
CA ASP A 56 3.23 1.13 -16.98
C ASP A 56 4.44 0.76 -16.14
N ASP A 57 4.78 1.61 -15.17
CA ASP A 57 6.09 1.59 -14.51
C ASP A 57 6.04 1.40 -12.99
N ILE A 58 4.87 1.28 -12.40
CA ILE A 58 4.78 1.07 -10.96
C ILE A 58 5.26 -0.34 -10.58
N THR A 59 6.06 -0.43 -9.51
CA THR A 59 6.52 -1.72 -9.02
C THR A 59 5.38 -2.49 -8.36
N ILE A 60 5.24 -3.76 -8.72
CA ILE A 60 4.23 -4.64 -8.15
C ILE A 60 4.94 -5.79 -7.46
N ILE A 61 4.68 -5.96 -6.16
CA ILE A 61 5.27 -7.01 -5.36
C ILE A 61 4.16 -7.94 -4.88
N ALA A 62 4.20 -9.17 -5.33
CA ALA A 62 3.25 -10.19 -4.92
C ALA A 62 3.82 -10.94 -3.71
N CYS A 63 3.08 -10.94 -2.61
CA CYS A 63 3.47 -11.61 -1.38
C CYS A 63 2.57 -12.83 -1.18
N PRO A 64 3.15 -14.05 -1.05
CA PRO A 64 2.34 -15.21 -0.70
C PRO A 64 1.55 -14.94 0.58
N LYS A 65 0.30 -15.36 0.60
CA LYS A 65 -0.60 -15.05 1.71
C LYS A 65 -0.08 -15.55 3.06
N GLU A 66 0.72 -16.61 3.05
CA GLU A 66 1.29 -17.22 4.25
C GLU A 66 2.45 -16.42 4.85
N LEU A 67 2.97 -15.44 4.09
CA LEU A 67 4.08 -14.61 4.56
C LEU A 67 3.60 -13.24 4.98
N SER A 68 4.22 -12.71 6.02
CA SER A 68 4.05 -11.30 6.36
C SER A 68 4.61 -10.43 5.24
N LYS A 69 3.96 -9.32 4.95
CA LYS A 69 4.43 -8.34 3.97
C LYS A 69 5.83 -7.82 4.33
N THR A 70 6.19 -7.83 5.61
CA THR A 70 7.51 -7.43 6.08
C THR A 70 8.63 -8.35 5.62
N LYS A 71 8.29 -9.53 5.13
CA LYS A 71 9.28 -10.47 4.58
C LYS A 71 9.66 -10.14 3.14
N MET A 72 8.79 -9.41 2.44
CA MET A 72 9.02 -9.07 1.05
C MET A 72 9.67 -7.70 0.88
N VAL A 73 9.47 -6.80 1.84
CA VAL A 73 9.94 -5.42 1.77
C VAL A 73 10.42 -4.98 3.14
N HIS A 74 11.51 -4.24 3.18
CA HIS A 74 11.95 -3.60 4.43
C HIS A 74 10.93 -2.55 4.86
N ALA A 75 10.31 -2.77 6.01
CA ALA A 75 9.27 -1.90 6.51
C ALA A 75 9.80 -0.62 7.16
N LYS A 76 11.05 -0.63 7.66
CA LYS A 76 11.57 0.48 8.44
C LYS A 76 11.45 1.80 7.68
N ASP A 77 10.79 2.76 8.33
CA ASP A 77 10.56 4.11 7.80
C ASP A 77 9.70 4.16 6.53
N ALA A 78 9.16 3.02 6.09
CA ALA A 78 8.28 2.96 4.94
C ALA A 78 6.82 3.02 5.38
N ILE A 79 5.98 3.60 4.54
CA ILE A 79 4.54 3.73 4.79
C ILE A 79 3.81 2.56 4.15
N LEU A 80 2.95 1.89 4.92
CA LEU A 80 2.01 0.92 4.39
C LEU A 80 0.59 1.44 4.57
N ILE A 81 -0.13 1.60 3.47
CA ILE A 81 -1.55 1.89 3.51
C ILE A 81 -2.30 0.58 3.25
N ASP A 82 -3.06 0.13 4.22
CA ASP A 82 -3.74 -1.16 4.15
C ASP A 82 -5.08 -1.06 4.89
N ASP A 83 -6.03 -1.87 4.50
CA ASP A 83 -7.32 -1.97 5.18
C ASP A 83 -7.35 -3.07 6.24
N TYR A 84 -6.31 -3.89 6.30
CA TYR A 84 -6.26 -5.04 7.21
C TYR A 84 -5.34 -4.75 8.39
N SER A 85 -5.92 -4.69 9.59
CA SER A 85 -5.20 -4.27 10.80
C SER A 85 -4.01 -5.17 11.17
N GLU A 86 -4.12 -6.47 10.93
CA GLU A 86 -3.03 -7.38 11.26
C GLU A 86 -1.76 -7.06 10.45
N ASN A 87 -1.92 -6.78 9.15
CA ASN A 87 -0.80 -6.37 8.32
C ASN A 87 -0.15 -5.09 8.85
N LEU A 88 -0.97 -4.16 9.32
CA LEU A 88 -0.48 -2.89 9.85
C LEU A 88 0.26 -3.07 11.16
N ARG A 89 -0.20 -3.97 12.03
CA ARG A 89 0.50 -4.26 13.29
C ARG A 89 1.86 -4.89 13.04
N GLU A 90 1.93 -5.83 12.11
CA GLU A 90 3.20 -6.45 11.71
C GLU A 90 4.16 -5.42 11.12
N TRP A 91 3.62 -4.52 10.29
CA TRP A 91 4.41 -3.46 9.68
C TRP A 91 4.98 -2.51 10.71
N LYS A 92 4.16 -2.09 11.67
CA LYS A 92 4.59 -1.23 12.77
C LYS A 92 5.65 -1.91 13.63
N ALA A 93 5.48 -3.18 13.95
CA ALA A 93 6.45 -3.95 14.73
C ALA A 93 7.79 -4.05 14.03
N ALA A 94 7.82 -4.00 12.71
CA ALA A 94 9.05 -4.02 11.92
C ALA A 94 9.66 -2.63 11.70
N GLY A 95 9.10 -1.60 12.33
CA GLY A 95 9.63 -0.23 12.27
C GLY A 95 9.01 0.64 11.19
N GLY A 96 7.96 0.19 10.53
CA GLY A 96 7.29 0.94 9.50
C GLY A 96 6.20 1.88 10.03
N ILE A 97 5.64 2.65 9.14
CA ILE A 97 4.58 3.62 9.43
C ILE A 97 3.26 3.05 8.90
N PRO A 98 2.38 2.55 9.77
CA PRO A 98 1.10 1.98 9.34
C PRO A 98 0.04 3.06 9.17
N VAL A 99 -0.68 3.02 8.07
CA VAL A 99 -1.82 3.90 7.80
C VAL A 99 -3.02 3.02 7.46
N LYS A 100 -4.07 3.13 8.24
CA LYS A 100 -5.30 2.37 8.02
C LYS A 100 -6.17 3.05 6.98
N PHE A 101 -6.49 2.32 5.92
CA PHE A 101 -7.55 2.76 5.03
C PHE A 101 -8.89 2.29 5.59
N SER A 102 -9.76 3.22 5.90
CA SER A 102 -11.08 2.88 6.42
C SER A 102 -12.09 3.96 6.02
N PRO A 103 -13.12 3.61 5.24
CA PRO A 103 -14.17 4.57 4.88
C PRO A 103 -14.90 5.13 6.10
N THR A 104 -14.90 4.41 7.20
CA THR A 104 -15.62 4.80 8.41
C THR A 104 -14.77 5.51 9.46
N LYS A 105 -13.43 5.45 9.32
CA LYS A 105 -12.48 6.06 10.26
C LYS A 105 -12.71 5.65 11.71
N LYS A 106 -13.04 4.39 11.97
CA LYS A 106 -13.42 3.92 13.30
C LYS A 106 -12.27 3.52 14.21
N THR A 107 -11.05 3.43 13.69
CA THR A 107 -9.92 3.02 14.51
C THR A 107 -9.18 4.23 15.05
N THR A 108 -8.65 4.10 16.26
CA THR A 108 -7.71 5.05 16.85
C THR A 108 -6.31 4.45 17.02
N GLU A 109 -6.15 3.18 16.68
CA GLU A 109 -4.87 2.46 16.79
C GLU A 109 -3.84 2.98 15.79
N PHE A 110 -4.30 3.39 14.60
CA PHE A 110 -3.43 3.82 13.50
C PHE A 110 -3.86 5.18 12.99
N LEU A 111 -2.94 5.87 12.31
CA LEU A 111 -3.35 6.95 11.41
C LEU A 111 -4.35 6.38 10.42
N CYS A 112 -5.43 7.11 10.17
CA CYS A 112 -6.53 6.60 9.39
C CYS A 112 -6.88 7.55 8.25
N VAL A 113 -7.09 6.99 7.07
CA VAL A 113 -7.52 7.75 5.90
C VAL A 113 -8.73 7.07 5.28
N ASP A 114 -9.64 7.85 4.70
CA ASP A 114 -10.74 7.34 3.90
C ASP A 114 -10.48 7.51 2.40
N ARG A 115 -9.39 8.17 2.05
CA ARG A 115 -8.85 8.26 0.70
C ARG A 115 -7.34 8.12 0.78
N ILE A 116 -6.75 7.35 -0.12
CA ILE A 116 -5.31 7.08 -0.04
C ILE A 116 -4.47 8.35 -0.24
N ASP A 117 -4.93 9.30 -1.04
CA ASP A 117 -4.20 10.55 -1.28
C ASP A 117 -4.16 11.50 -0.08
N GLN A 118 -4.94 11.23 0.97
CA GLN A 118 -4.85 11.99 2.22
C GLN A 118 -3.48 11.85 2.89
N VAL A 119 -2.73 10.82 2.55
CA VAL A 119 -1.36 10.65 3.04
C VAL A 119 -0.49 11.85 2.65
N LEU A 120 -0.78 12.50 1.51
CA LEU A 120 -0.06 13.70 1.09
C LEU A 120 -0.23 14.85 2.10
N ASP A 121 -1.33 14.87 2.84
CA ASP A 121 -1.64 15.94 3.77
C ASP A 121 -1.16 15.66 5.20
N ILE A 122 -1.03 14.38 5.58
CA ILE A 122 -0.71 14.00 6.97
C ILE A 122 0.73 13.54 7.16
N LEU A 123 1.44 13.27 6.11
CA LEU A 123 2.83 12.84 6.12
C LEU A 123 3.65 13.66 5.14
#